data_6d6a1aed986b6e256e75148a328a8c5f
#
_entry.id   6d6a1aed986b6e256e75148a328a8c5f
#
_cell.length_a   1.000
_cell.length_b   1.000
_cell.length_c   1.000
_cell.angle_alpha   90.00
_cell.angle_beta   90.00
_cell.angle_gamma   90.00
#
_symmetry.space_group_name_H-M   'P 1'
#
loop_
_entity.id
_entity.type
_entity.pdbx_description
1 polymer ?
#
loop_
_entity_poly.entity_id
_entity_poly.type
_entity_poly.pdbx_seq_one_letter_code
_entity_poly.pdbx_strand_id
1 'polypeptide(L)'
;LRFIEHQYRSKVGEIDLIMQDQQTLVFVEVRYRETDEFGAPEETITRSKQRHLIRTALFYQQTHEYTENLYSRFDVVAILGNKPNLKITWIPDAFGVQ
;
A
#
# COMPACT_ATOMS: atom_id res chain seq x y z
N LEU A 1 13.59 -2.58 5.07
CA LEU A 1 12.74 -1.57 4.43
C LEU A 1 13.13 -0.18 4.93
N ARG A 2 13.31 0.71 4.00
CA ARG A 2 13.62 2.10 4.30
C ARG A 2 12.35 2.93 4.17
N PHE A 3 12.03 3.70 5.20
CA PHE A 3 10.88 4.60 5.17
C PHE A 3 11.17 5.78 4.24
N ILE A 4 10.23 6.12 3.38
CA ILE A 4 10.32 7.27 2.50
C ILE A 4 9.34 8.35 2.93
N GLU A 5 8.05 8.00 2.99
CA GLU A 5 7.01 8.99 3.22
C GLU A 5 5.74 8.32 3.72
N HIS A 6 4.97 9.01 4.55
CA HIS A 6 3.64 8.54 4.93
C HIS A 6 2.60 9.54 4.47
N GLN A 7 1.40 9.04 4.22
CA GLN A 7 0.24 9.84 3.79
C GLN A 7 0.58 10.73 2.60
N TYR A 8 1.15 10.11 1.56
CA TYR A 8 1.38 10.82 0.32
C TYR A 8 0.05 11.21 -0.31
N ARG A 9 -0.12 12.48 -0.62
CA ARG A 9 -1.34 13.02 -1.21
C ARG A 9 -1.03 13.76 -2.50
N SER A 10 -1.87 13.54 -3.51
CA SER A 10 -1.75 14.22 -4.78
C SER A 10 -3.14 14.47 -5.36
N LYS A 11 -3.18 15.17 -6.48
CA LYS A 11 -4.45 15.39 -7.19
C LYS A 11 -5.03 14.08 -7.76
N VAL A 12 -4.21 13.05 -7.87
CA VAL A 12 -4.63 11.75 -8.40
C VAL A 12 -5.20 10.86 -7.30
N GLY A 13 -4.65 10.93 -6.09
CA GLY A 13 -5.06 10.11 -4.98
C GLY A 13 -4.04 10.12 -3.86
N GLU A 14 -4.17 9.18 -2.93
CA GLU A 14 -3.29 9.08 -1.77
C GLU A 14 -2.75 7.67 -1.61
N ILE A 15 -1.58 7.59 -0.95
CA ILE A 15 -0.95 6.33 -0.57
C ILE A 15 -0.54 6.44 0.88
N ASP A 16 -0.90 5.44 1.69
CA ASP A 16 -0.67 5.49 3.12
C ASP A 16 0.81 5.52 3.50
N LEU A 17 1.62 4.65 2.89
CA LEU A 17 3.05 4.60 3.14
C LEU A 17 3.80 4.34 1.84
N ILE A 18 4.97 4.96 1.72
CA ILE A 18 5.91 4.68 0.64
C ILE A 18 7.23 4.30 1.31
N MET A 19 7.75 3.14 0.92
CA MET A 19 8.98 2.59 1.47
C MET A 19 9.87 2.09 0.35
N GLN A 20 11.10 1.77 0.67
CA GLN A 20 12.02 1.21 -0.32
C GLN A 20 12.70 -0.01 0.26
N ASP A 21 12.69 -1.10 -0.49
CA ASP A 21 13.36 -2.34 -0.18
C ASP A 21 14.41 -2.57 -1.26
N GLN A 22 15.65 -2.16 -0.99
CA GLN A 22 16.76 -2.22 -1.95
C GLN A 22 16.35 -1.46 -3.24
N GLN A 23 16.12 -2.15 -4.34
CA GLN A 23 15.77 -1.52 -5.61
C GLN A 23 14.29 -1.58 -5.93
N THR A 24 13.46 -1.85 -4.93
CA THR A 24 12.02 -1.90 -5.09
C THR A 24 11.35 -0.82 -4.27
N LEU A 25 10.54 -0.01 -4.93
CA LEU A 25 9.70 0.98 -4.27
C LEU A 25 8.43 0.27 -3.83
N VAL A 26 8.08 0.40 -2.55
CA VAL A 26 6.97 -0.34 -1.95
C VAL A 26 5.87 0.65 -1.58
N PHE A 27 4.73 0.51 -2.24
CA PHE A 27 3.54 1.31 -1.93
C PHE A 27 2.65 0.50 -1.02
N VAL A 28 2.34 1.03 0.15
CA VAL A 28 1.67 0.27 1.21
C VAL A 28 0.29 0.84 1.48
N GLU A 29 -0.71 -0.02 1.43
CA GLU A 29 -2.07 0.30 1.85
C GLU A 29 -2.31 -0.28 3.24
N VAL A 30 -2.78 0.54 4.18
CA VAL A 30 -3.08 0.10 5.54
C VAL A 30 -4.58 -0.13 5.64
N ARG A 31 -4.96 -1.34 6.05
CA ARG A 31 -6.36 -1.73 6.21
C ARG A 31 -6.63 -2.12 7.65
N TYR A 32 -7.63 -1.50 8.25
CA TYR A 32 -8.02 -1.78 9.62
C TYR A 32 -9.42 -2.38 9.65
N ARG A 33 -9.60 -3.44 10.42
CA ARG A 33 -10.91 -4.05 10.69
C ARG A 33 -10.94 -4.48 12.15
N GLU A 34 -12.10 -4.31 12.78
CA GLU A 34 -12.29 -4.79 14.14
C GLU A 34 -12.43 -6.31 14.18
N THR A 35 -13.01 -6.88 13.13
CA THR A 35 -13.20 -8.33 12.99
C THR A 35 -12.94 -8.74 11.55
N ASP A 36 -12.74 -10.05 11.33
CA ASP A 36 -12.62 -10.61 9.99
C ASP A 36 -13.95 -11.22 9.50
N GLU A 37 -15.05 -10.83 10.13
CA GLU A 37 -16.39 -11.35 9.84
C GLU A 37 -16.81 -11.18 8.38
N PHE A 38 -16.35 -10.12 7.75
CA PHE A 38 -16.69 -9.80 6.36
C PHE A 38 -15.52 -10.06 5.41
N GLY A 39 -14.65 -11.00 5.77
CA GLY A 39 -13.49 -11.36 4.99
C GLY A 39 -12.21 -10.77 5.58
N ALA A 40 -11.08 -11.29 5.13
CA ALA A 40 -9.78 -10.77 5.57
C ALA A 40 -9.59 -9.33 5.06
N PRO A 41 -8.91 -8.45 5.83
CA PRO A 41 -8.72 -7.06 5.41
C PRO A 41 -8.15 -6.89 4.01
N GLU A 42 -7.18 -7.73 3.62
CA GLU A 42 -6.56 -7.66 2.28
C GLU A 42 -7.55 -8.02 1.17
N GLU A 43 -8.55 -8.84 1.46
CA GLU A 43 -9.57 -9.23 0.49
C GLU A 43 -10.58 -8.12 0.23
N THR A 44 -10.60 -7.09 1.07
CA THR A 44 -11.56 -5.99 0.91
C THR A 44 -11.05 -4.90 -0.03
N ILE A 45 -9.85 -5.06 -0.59
CA ILE A 45 -9.30 -4.09 -1.54
C ILE A 45 -9.81 -4.46 -2.93
N THR A 46 -10.82 -3.71 -3.39
CA THR A 46 -11.48 -3.97 -4.66
C THR A 46 -10.54 -3.69 -5.83
N ARG A 47 -10.87 -4.22 -7.01
CA ARG A 47 -10.11 -3.93 -8.23
C ARG A 47 -10.12 -2.44 -8.53
N SER A 48 -11.21 -1.75 -8.27
CA SER A 48 -11.29 -0.31 -8.46
C SER A 48 -10.28 0.41 -7.56
N LYS A 49 -10.19 0.02 -6.30
CA LYS A 49 -9.22 0.59 -5.36
C LYS A 49 -7.80 0.27 -5.80
N GLN A 50 -7.56 -0.96 -6.25
CA GLN A 50 -6.24 -1.36 -6.75
C GLN A 50 -5.81 -0.50 -7.93
N ARG A 51 -6.70 -0.32 -8.91
CA ARG A 51 -6.40 0.54 -10.07
C ARG A 51 -6.12 1.97 -9.67
N HIS A 52 -6.86 2.47 -8.68
CA HIS A 52 -6.66 3.81 -8.16
C HIS A 52 -5.27 3.95 -7.51
N LEU A 53 -4.88 2.96 -6.71
CA LEU A 53 -3.56 2.95 -6.07
C LEU A 53 -2.44 2.86 -7.11
N ILE A 54 -2.62 2.01 -8.13
CA ILE A 54 -1.64 1.87 -9.21
C ILE A 54 -1.45 3.19 -9.95
N ARG A 55 -2.55 3.89 -10.23
CA ARG A 55 -2.51 5.18 -10.92
C ARG A 55 -1.79 6.23 -10.07
N THR A 56 -2.07 6.27 -8.78
CA THR A 56 -1.43 7.21 -7.86
C THR A 56 0.06 6.91 -7.75
N ALA A 57 0.44 5.64 -7.70
CA ALA A 57 1.84 5.23 -7.67
C ALA A 57 2.58 5.65 -8.94
N LEU A 58 1.95 5.50 -10.10
CA LEU A 58 2.54 5.95 -11.35
C LEU A 58 2.79 7.46 -11.34
N PHE A 59 1.82 8.22 -10.83
CA PHE A 59 1.98 9.66 -10.71
C PHE A 59 3.15 10.03 -9.80
N TYR A 60 3.28 9.31 -8.67
CA TYR A 60 4.41 9.51 -7.77
C TYR A 60 5.73 9.27 -8.50
N GLN A 61 5.82 8.16 -9.22
CA GLN A 61 7.04 7.80 -9.94
C GLN A 61 7.37 8.80 -11.04
N GLN A 62 6.36 9.30 -11.74
CA GLN A 62 6.56 10.30 -12.79
C GLN A 62 7.05 11.64 -12.27
N THR A 63 6.74 11.95 -11.02
CA THR A 63 7.11 13.23 -10.41
C THR A 63 8.32 13.13 -9.48
N HIS A 64 8.95 11.95 -9.38
CA HIS A 64 10.11 11.74 -8.52
C HIS A 64 11.19 10.98 -9.29
N GLU A 65 12.15 11.72 -9.82
CA GLU A 65 13.18 11.16 -10.69
C GLU A 65 13.97 10.01 -10.06
N TYR A 66 14.16 10.03 -8.74
CA TYR A 66 14.94 8.99 -8.08
C TYR A 66 14.33 7.58 -8.26
N THR A 67 13.05 7.52 -8.64
CA THR A 67 12.35 6.24 -8.80
C THR A 67 12.52 5.63 -10.19
N GLU A 68 13.19 6.32 -11.11
CA GLU A 68 13.22 5.96 -12.52
C GLU A 68 13.67 4.52 -12.78
N ASN A 69 14.65 4.04 -12.02
CA ASN A 69 15.20 2.70 -12.21
C ASN A 69 14.80 1.73 -11.11
N LEU A 70 13.78 2.06 -10.34
CA LEU A 70 13.30 1.19 -9.28
C LEU A 70 12.13 0.34 -9.77
N TYR A 71 12.11 -0.90 -9.30
CA TYR A 71 10.91 -1.74 -9.42
C TYR A 71 9.84 -1.20 -8.48
N SER A 72 8.62 -1.67 -8.64
CA SER A 72 7.55 -1.29 -7.72
C SER A 72 6.72 -2.50 -7.34
N ARG A 73 6.19 -2.48 -6.12
CA ARG A 73 5.24 -3.48 -5.67
C ARG A 73 4.26 -2.83 -4.71
N PHE A 74 3.13 -3.50 -4.50
CA PHE A 74 2.06 -3.03 -3.63
C PHE A 74 1.90 -4.00 -2.47
N ASP A 75 2.09 -3.50 -1.26
CA ASP A 75 1.93 -4.29 -0.05
C ASP A 75 0.69 -3.82 0.70
N VAL A 76 0.13 -4.71 1.52
CA VAL A 76 -0.97 -4.39 2.40
C VAL A 76 -0.56 -4.69 3.83
N VAL A 77 -0.81 -3.74 4.72
CA VAL A 77 -0.67 -3.96 6.15
C VAL A 77 -2.07 -4.08 6.71
N ALA A 78 -2.41 -5.27 7.16
CA ALA A 78 -3.73 -5.58 7.71
C ALA A 78 -3.67 -5.52 9.23
N ILE A 79 -4.53 -4.70 9.82
CA ILE A 79 -4.63 -4.55 11.27
C ILE A 79 -6.01 -5.05 11.68
N LEU A 80 -6.04 -6.08 12.51
CA LEU A 80 -7.27 -6.73 12.92
C LEU A 80 -7.41 -6.73 14.43
N GLY A 81 -8.60 -6.40 14.92
CA GLY A 81 -8.94 -6.49 16.33
C GLY A 81 -9.17 -5.15 16.98
N ASN A 82 -9.24 -5.17 18.31
CA ASN A 82 -9.44 -4.00 19.16
C ASN A 82 -8.29 -3.89 20.16
N LYS A 83 -7.96 -2.66 20.52
CA LYS A 83 -6.98 -2.46 21.59
C LYS A 83 -7.47 -3.11 22.87
N PRO A 84 -6.57 -3.77 23.62
CA PRO A 84 -5.14 -3.91 23.37
C PRO A 84 -4.76 -5.09 22.45
N ASN A 85 -5.73 -5.81 21.88
CA ASN A 85 -5.51 -7.06 21.17
C ASN A 85 -5.51 -6.88 19.66
N LEU A 86 -4.55 -6.11 19.15
CA LEU A 86 -4.39 -5.92 17.71
C LEU A 86 -3.47 -6.97 17.13
N LYS A 87 -3.87 -7.51 15.97
CA LYS A 87 -3.03 -8.37 15.17
C LYS A 87 -2.63 -7.62 13.90
N ILE A 88 -1.33 -7.49 13.67
CA ILE A 88 -0.80 -6.80 12.50
C ILE A 88 -0.16 -7.83 11.58
N THR A 89 -0.60 -7.85 10.32
CA THR A 89 -0.08 -8.76 9.31
C THR A 89 0.40 -7.95 8.12
N TRP A 90 1.63 -8.16 7.71
CA TRP A 90 2.19 -7.54 6.51
C TRP A 90 2.10 -8.51 5.36
N ILE A 91 1.44 -8.10 4.29
CA ILE A 91 1.22 -8.93 3.10
C ILE A 91 1.99 -8.29 1.95
N PRO A 92 3.20 -8.81 1.64
CA PRO A 92 3.98 -8.24 0.55
C PRO A 92 3.40 -8.66 -0.80
N ASP A 93 3.54 -7.78 -1.79
CA ASP A 93 3.12 -8.04 -3.17
C ASP A 93 1.68 -8.54 -3.24
N ALA A 94 0.79 -7.81 -2.57
CA ALA A 94 -0.59 -8.23 -2.40
C ALA A 94 -1.41 -8.17 -3.69
N PHE A 95 -1.05 -7.30 -4.61
CA PHE A 95 -1.66 -7.22 -5.93
C PHE A 95 -0.67 -6.56 -6.89
N GLY A 96 -0.91 -6.74 -8.17
CA GLY A 96 -0.05 -6.18 -9.20
C GLY A 96 -0.82 -5.44 -10.27
N VAL A 97 -0.10 -4.99 -11.28
CA VAL A 97 -0.70 -4.32 -12.44
C VAL A 97 -1.53 -5.35 -13.20
N GLN A 98 -2.76 -4.96 -13.52
CA GLN A 98 -3.73 -5.85 -14.17
C GLN A 98 -4.02 -5.42 -15.59
#